data_34747eaf752e3029f0197fc5c53fb154
#
_entry.id   34747eaf752e3029f0197fc5c53fb154
#
_cell.length_a   1.000
_cell.length_b   1.000
_cell.length_c   1.000
_cell.angle_alpha   90.00
_cell.angle_beta   90.00
_cell.angle_gamma   90.00
#
_symmetry.space_group_name_H-M   'P 1'
#
loop_
_entity.id
_entity.type
_entity.pdbx_description
1 polymer ?
#
loop_
_entity_poly.entity_id
_entity_poly.type
_entity_poly.pdbx_seq_one_letter_code
_entity_poly.pdbx_strand_id
1 'polypeptide(L)'
;MQGGQMQFKFDRENLIKAGTIPVIAAAIAGALWLLGFLGGILGILVLLIPAFAGYYYVNLVLKSGAKPTLVDVAINGAILGAVVDVVYSVVAWIAISIRFGGLLGFGLTFGFGEIISNLVQGAIGGAIGAAAWYAYKSGMIKTG
;
A
#
# COMPACT_ATOMS: atom_id res chain seq x y z
N MET A 1 -9.05 33.32 -15.66
CA MET A 1 -9.55 32.28 -14.76
C MET A 1 -9.18 30.93 -15.33
N GLN A 2 -8.23 30.30 -14.71
CA GLN A 2 -7.96 28.92 -15.08
C GLN A 2 -9.01 28.05 -14.43
N GLY A 3 -9.99 27.61 -15.24
CA GLY A 3 -11.09 26.79 -14.76
C GLY A 3 -10.58 25.45 -14.26
N GLY A 4 -10.71 25.20 -12.97
CA GLY A 4 -10.98 23.90 -12.37
C GLY A 4 -10.25 22.66 -12.86
N GLN A 5 -9.05 22.76 -13.39
CA GLN A 5 -8.22 21.57 -13.52
C GLN A 5 -7.73 21.22 -12.13
N MET A 6 -8.31 20.15 -11.53
CA MET A 6 -7.72 19.50 -10.38
C MET A 6 -6.34 18.98 -10.81
N GLN A 7 -5.32 19.79 -10.60
CA GLN A 7 -3.94 19.34 -10.80
C GLN A 7 -3.57 18.48 -9.61
N PHE A 8 -3.57 17.17 -9.84
CA PHE A 8 -3.01 16.21 -8.92
C PHE A 8 -1.52 16.49 -8.70
N LYS A 9 -1.13 16.68 -7.45
CA LYS A 9 0.26 16.86 -7.07
C LYS A 9 0.87 15.55 -6.60
N PHE A 10 1.80 15.01 -7.39
CA PHE A 10 2.57 13.82 -7.02
C PHE A 10 3.66 14.18 -6.01
N ASP A 11 3.58 13.61 -4.83
CA ASP A 11 4.49 13.89 -3.71
C ASP A 11 5.56 12.81 -3.58
N ARG A 12 6.50 12.79 -4.51
CA ARG A 12 7.53 11.77 -4.59
C ARG A 12 8.36 11.65 -3.30
N GLU A 13 8.75 12.76 -2.71
CA GLU A 13 9.66 12.77 -1.56
C GLU A 13 9.01 12.11 -0.34
N ASN A 14 7.79 12.53 0.01
CA ASN A 14 7.07 11.95 1.14
C ASN A 14 6.61 10.52 0.88
N LEU A 15 6.32 10.17 -0.38
CA LEU A 15 5.99 8.79 -0.76
C LEU A 15 7.16 7.84 -0.52
N ILE A 16 8.37 8.23 -0.90
CA ILE A 16 9.58 7.41 -0.65
C ILE A 16 9.82 7.26 0.85
N LYS A 17 9.75 8.35 1.60
CA LYS A 17 9.93 8.33 3.06
C LYS A 17 8.86 7.48 3.75
N ALA A 18 7.61 7.65 3.36
CA ALA A 18 6.48 6.90 3.93
C ALA A 18 6.50 5.42 3.52
N GLY A 19 7.00 5.10 2.34
CA GLY A 19 6.99 3.75 1.78
C GLY A 19 8.09 2.84 2.31
N THR A 20 9.19 3.38 2.83
CA THR A 20 10.36 2.59 3.21
C THR A 20 10.01 1.50 4.22
N ILE A 21 9.37 1.84 5.34
CA ILE A 21 9.00 0.86 6.37
C ILE A 21 7.90 -0.09 5.90
N PRO A 22 6.78 0.38 5.32
CA PRO A 22 5.74 -0.50 4.80
C PRO A 22 6.22 -1.47 3.72
N VAL A 23 7.10 -1.04 2.81
CA VAL A 23 7.67 -1.90 1.77
C VAL A 23 8.54 -3.00 2.37
N ILE A 24 9.38 -2.68 3.35
CA ILE A 24 10.17 -3.67 4.07
C ILE A 24 9.25 -4.66 4.81
N ALA A 25 8.24 -4.17 5.49
CA ALA A 25 7.27 -5.01 6.19
C ALA A 25 6.51 -5.93 5.21
N ALA A 26 6.13 -5.43 4.05
CA ALA A 26 5.48 -6.21 3.00
C ALA A 26 6.40 -7.30 2.43
N ALA A 27 7.68 -7.00 2.21
CA ALA A 27 8.67 -7.97 1.76
C ALA A 27 8.86 -9.09 2.79
N ILE A 28 8.98 -8.74 4.07
CA ILE A 28 9.08 -9.72 5.17
C ILE A 28 7.81 -10.58 5.22
N ALA A 29 6.63 -9.97 5.16
CA ALA A 29 5.36 -10.69 5.16
C ALA A 29 5.24 -11.66 3.98
N GLY A 30 5.68 -11.26 2.79
CA GLY A 30 5.76 -12.13 1.62
C GLY A 30 6.71 -13.32 1.83
N ALA A 31 7.88 -13.07 2.42
CA ALA A 31 8.86 -14.11 2.70
C ALA A 31 8.38 -15.14 3.76
N LEU A 32 7.46 -14.75 4.64
CA LEU A 32 6.87 -15.67 5.63
C LEU A 32 6.10 -16.84 5.01
N TRP A 33 5.72 -16.77 3.73
CA TRP A 33 5.15 -17.90 3.00
C TRP A 33 6.10 -19.11 2.90
N LEU A 34 7.41 -18.90 3.08
CA LEU A 34 8.36 -20.00 3.25
C LEU A 34 8.03 -20.88 4.47
N LEU A 35 7.38 -20.33 5.48
CA LEU A 35 6.96 -21.03 6.70
C LEU A 35 5.61 -21.74 6.55
N GLY A 36 4.96 -21.68 5.39
CA GLY A 36 3.71 -22.38 5.10
C GLY A 36 2.49 -21.83 5.84
N PHE A 37 1.81 -22.67 6.61
CA PHE A 37 0.55 -22.33 7.30
C PHE A 37 0.63 -21.06 8.17
N LEU A 38 1.75 -20.85 8.85
CA LEU A 38 1.98 -19.61 9.62
C LEU A 38 2.01 -18.37 8.71
N GLY A 39 2.50 -18.50 7.50
CA GLY A 39 2.46 -17.44 6.50
C GLY A 39 1.05 -17.02 6.12
N GLY A 40 0.13 -17.99 6.03
CA GLY A 40 -1.29 -17.71 5.72
C GLY A 40 -2.01 -16.91 6.81
N ILE A 41 -1.76 -17.23 8.07
CA ILE A 41 -2.33 -16.47 9.21
C ILE A 41 -1.78 -15.05 9.26
N LEU A 42 -0.48 -14.90 9.07
CA LEU A 42 0.17 -13.59 9.03
C LEU A 42 -0.20 -12.79 7.78
N GLY A 43 -0.61 -13.46 6.71
CA GLY A 43 -1.11 -12.84 5.48
C GLY A 43 -2.33 -11.93 5.70
N ILE A 44 -3.14 -12.20 6.71
CA ILE A 44 -4.26 -11.32 7.07
C ILE A 44 -3.75 -9.93 7.51
N LEU A 45 -2.62 -9.88 8.19
CA LEU A 45 -2.02 -8.61 8.63
C LEU A 45 -1.54 -7.75 7.45
N VAL A 46 -1.28 -8.37 6.31
CA VAL A 46 -0.83 -7.67 5.09
C VAL A 46 -1.88 -6.69 4.60
N LEU A 47 -3.17 -6.99 4.77
CA LEU A 47 -4.26 -6.09 4.40
C LEU A 47 -4.21 -4.74 5.14
N LEU A 48 -3.57 -4.71 6.30
CA LEU A 48 -3.42 -3.49 7.09
C LEU A 48 -2.22 -2.65 6.68
N ILE A 49 -1.22 -3.24 6.03
CA ILE A 49 0.03 -2.54 5.68
C ILE A 49 -0.21 -1.37 4.72
N PRO A 50 -1.02 -1.51 3.64
CA PRO A 50 -1.33 -0.39 2.76
C PRO A 50 -2.05 0.75 3.46
N ALA A 51 -3.01 0.44 4.34
CA ALA A 51 -3.72 1.45 5.12
C ALA A 51 -2.78 2.19 6.07
N PHE A 52 -1.87 1.45 6.72
CA PHE A 52 -0.83 2.03 7.57
C PHE A 52 0.15 2.91 6.78
N ALA A 53 0.50 2.49 5.56
CA ALA A 53 1.34 3.29 4.68
C ALA A 53 0.68 4.62 4.31
N GLY A 54 -0.61 4.61 3.98
CA GLY A 54 -1.41 5.81 3.74
C GLY A 54 -1.47 6.74 4.97
N TYR A 55 -1.73 6.17 6.13
CA TYR A 55 -1.69 6.90 7.42
C TYR A 55 -0.32 7.57 7.64
N TYR A 56 0.77 6.83 7.45
CA TYR A 56 2.11 7.35 7.68
C TYR A 56 2.49 8.45 6.69
N TYR A 57 2.08 8.29 5.42
CA TYR A 57 2.23 9.32 4.40
C TYR A 57 1.58 10.65 4.83
N VAL A 58 0.34 10.61 5.28
CA VAL A 58 -0.39 11.81 5.73
C VAL A 58 0.33 12.50 6.89
N ASN A 59 0.83 11.73 7.85
CA ASN A 59 1.58 12.33 8.96
C ASN A 59 2.84 13.08 8.48
N LEU A 60 3.56 12.54 7.50
CA LEU A 60 4.73 13.21 6.94
C LEU A 60 4.35 14.50 6.21
N VAL A 61 3.31 14.45 5.38
CA VAL A 61 2.82 15.61 4.62
C VAL A 61 2.36 16.72 5.56
N LEU A 62 1.58 16.40 6.59
CA LEU A 62 1.12 17.40 7.55
C LEU A 62 2.26 17.99 8.38
N LYS A 63 3.25 17.17 8.75
CA LYS A 63 4.45 17.67 9.46
C LYS A 63 5.32 18.59 8.61
N SER A 64 5.31 18.44 7.29
CA SER A 64 6.05 19.34 6.38
C SER A 64 5.41 20.71 6.21
N GLY A 65 4.22 20.93 6.79
CA GLY A 65 3.47 22.17 6.65
C GLY A 65 2.71 22.29 5.33
N ALA A 66 2.75 21.27 4.49
CA ALA A 66 1.97 21.25 3.26
C ALA A 66 0.47 21.18 3.55
N LYS A 67 -0.31 21.78 2.66
CA LYS A 67 -1.78 21.75 2.72
C LYS A 67 -2.33 21.02 1.50
N PRO A 68 -2.23 19.67 1.48
CA PRO A 68 -2.75 18.89 0.37
C PRO A 68 -4.28 18.93 0.35
N THR A 69 -4.87 18.62 -0.80
CA THR A 69 -6.30 18.33 -0.88
C THR A 69 -6.58 16.88 -0.45
N LEU A 70 -7.83 16.57 -0.12
CA LEU A 70 -8.24 15.19 0.15
C LEU A 70 -7.96 14.26 -1.04
N VAL A 71 -8.13 14.77 -2.27
CA VAL A 71 -7.87 14.03 -3.50
C VAL A 71 -6.40 13.72 -3.66
N ASP A 72 -5.51 14.71 -3.43
CA ASP A 72 -4.05 14.50 -3.48
C ASP A 72 -3.62 13.41 -2.50
N VAL A 73 -4.13 13.48 -1.30
CA VAL A 73 -3.84 12.51 -0.23
C VAL A 73 -4.32 11.12 -0.58
N ALA A 74 -5.55 10.99 -1.10
CA ALA A 74 -6.12 9.71 -1.48
C ALA A 74 -5.35 9.06 -2.64
N ILE A 75 -4.99 9.83 -3.67
CA ILE A 75 -4.26 9.30 -4.83
C ILE A 75 -2.83 8.92 -4.44
N ASN A 76 -2.10 9.76 -3.71
CA ASN A 76 -0.77 9.40 -3.23
C ASN A 76 -0.80 8.18 -2.30
N GLY A 77 -1.81 8.09 -1.43
CA GLY A 77 -2.03 6.90 -0.59
C GLY A 77 -2.32 5.65 -1.42
N ALA A 78 -3.12 5.77 -2.49
CA ALA A 78 -3.39 4.67 -3.42
C ALA A 78 -2.12 4.18 -4.12
N ILE A 79 -1.30 5.09 -4.62
CA ILE A 79 -0.01 4.76 -5.26
C ILE A 79 0.88 4.01 -4.28
N LEU A 80 1.00 4.51 -3.07
CA LEU A 80 1.83 3.90 -2.03
C LEU A 80 1.32 2.51 -1.63
N GLY A 81 0.03 2.37 -1.42
CA GLY A 81 -0.59 1.09 -1.10
C GLY A 81 -0.43 0.06 -2.22
N ALA A 82 -0.58 0.48 -3.48
CA ALA A 82 -0.35 -0.38 -4.64
C ALA A 82 1.10 -0.88 -4.70
N VAL A 83 2.09 -0.01 -4.49
CA VAL A 83 3.51 -0.39 -4.45
C VAL A 83 3.78 -1.39 -3.34
N VAL A 84 3.26 -1.16 -2.15
CA VAL A 84 3.42 -2.04 -0.99
C VAL A 84 2.89 -3.44 -1.30
N ASP A 85 1.68 -3.55 -1.84
CA ASP A 85 1.07 -4.85 -2.13
C ASP A 85 1.70 -5.56 -3.34
N VAL A 86 2.21 -4.82 -4.32
CA VAL A 86 3.00 -5.42 -5.41
C VAL A 86 4.29 -6.04 -4.87
N VAL A 87 5.01 -5.36 -3.99
CA VAL A 87 6.21 -5.90 -3.35
C VAL A 87 5.88 -7.16 -2.56
N TYR A 88 4.83 -7.12 -1.74
CA TYR A 88 4.35 -8.30 -1.03
C TYR A 88 4.07 -9.47 -1.98
N SER A 89 3.29 -9.23 -3.03
CA SER A 89 2.87 -10.26 -3.98
C SER A 89 4.03 -10.91 -4.72
N VAL A 90 5.00 -10.11 -5.16
CA VAL A 90 6.20 -10.62 -5.86
C VAL A 90 7.02 -11.48 -4.91
N VAL A 91 7.28 -11.02 -3.69
CA VAL A 91 8.06 -11.78 -2.70
C VAL A 91 7.31 -13.05 -2.28
N ALA A 92 6.00 -12.96 -2.03
CA ALA A 92 5.16 -14.12 -1.71
C ALA A 92 5.15 -15.16 -2.84
N TRP A 93 5.02 -14.72 -4.08
CA TRP A 93 5.08 -15.60 -5.25
C TRP A 93 6.41 -16.33 -5.36
N ILE A 94 7.53 -15.64 -5.17
CA ILE A 94 8.86 -16.26 -5.14
C ILE A 94 8.97 -17.28 -4.00
N ALA A 95 8.54 -16.92 -2.80
CA ALA A 95 8.58 -17.78 -1.63
C ALA A 95 7.74 -19.06 -1.82
N ILE A 96 6.53 -18.93 -2.34
CA ILE A 96 5.64 -20.05 -2.66
C ILE A 96 6.26 -20.94 -3.75
N SER A 97 6.84 -20.34 -4.78
CA SER A 97 7.50 -21.08 -5.86
C SER A 97 8.69 -21.90 -5.37
N ILE A 98 9.50 -21.35 -4.48
CA ILE A 98 10.61 -22.08 -3.83
C ILE A 98 10.09 -23.26 -3.03
N ARG A 99 9.02 -23.05 -2.25
CA ARG A 99 8.49 -24.08 -1.36
C ARG A 99 7.83 -25.24 -2.12
N PHE A 100 7.09 -24.96 -3.19
CA PHE A 100 6.28 -25.95 -3.90
C PHE A 100 6.89 -26.47 -5.20
N GLY A 101 8.19 -26.29 -5.43
CA GLY A 101 8.91 -27.02 -6.46
C GLY A 101 9.08 -26.31 -7.81
N GLY A 102 9.06 -25.00 -7.82
CA GLY A 102 9.57 -24.25 -8.97
C GLY A 102 8.62 -23.22 -9.58
N LEU A 103 9.24 -22.18 -10.12
CA LEU A 103 8.58 -21.04 -10.77
C LEU A 103 7.66 -21.45 -11.94
N LEU A 104 7.94 -22.57 -12.57
CA LEU A 104 7.17 -23.05 -13.73
C LEU A 104 6.01 -23.97 -13.37
N GLY A 105 5.99 -24.53 -12.17
CA GLY A 105 4.96 -25.51 -11.75
C GLY A 105 3.65 -24.88 -11.26
N PHE A 106 3.68 -23.71 -10.68
CA PHE A 106 2.49 -23.03 -10.12
C PHE A 106 1.98 -21.87 -10.99
N GLY A 107 2.45 -21.80 -12.21
CA GLY A 107 1.87 -20.97 -13.24
C GLY A 107 2.18 -19.48 -13.12
N LEU A 108 2.87 -18.99 -14.10
CA LEU A 108 2.96 -17.56 -14.42
C LEU A 108 1.58 -16.89 -14.37
N THR A 109 0.52 -17.59 -14.77
CA THR A 109 -0.86 -17.10 -14.81
C THR A 109 -1.43 -16.81 -13.42
N PHE A 110 -1.17 -17.68 -12.45
CA PHE A 110 -1.66 -17.47 -11.08
C PHE A 110 -0.93 -16.30 -10.41
N GLY A 111 0.39 -16.22 -10.57
CA GLY A 111 1.19 -15.12 -10.03
C GLY A 111 0.79 -13.75 -10.57
N PHE A 112 0.53 -13.62 -11.85
CA PHE A 112 0.10 -12.37 -12.45
C PHE A 112 -1.29 -11.92 -11.98
N GLY A 113 -2.25 -12.84 -11.93
CA GLY A 113 -3.60 -12.54 -11.43
C GLY A 113 -3.59 -12.05 -10.00
N GLU A 114 -2.78 -12.69 -9.15
CA GLU A 114 -2.62 -12.31 -7.76
C GLU A 114 -1.93 -10.95 -7.59
N ILE A 115 -0.89 -10.68 -8.35
CA ILE A 115 -0.21 -9.37 -8.33
C ILE A 115 -1.17 -8.25 -8.72
N ILE A 116 -1.99 -8.43 -9.76
CA ILE A 116 -2.98 -7.43 -10.19
C ILE A 116 -4.06 -7.24 -9.13
N SER A 117 -4.58 -8.33 -8.56
CA SER A 117 -5.58 -8.28 -7.49
C SER A 117 -5.07 -7.53 -6.26
N ASN A 118 -3.86 -7.85 -5.82
CA ASN A 118 -3.24 -7.21 -4.66
C ASN A 118 -2.86 -5.75 -4.94
N LEU A 119 -2.45 -5.42 -6.16
CA LEU A 119 -2.24 -4.02 -6.57
C LEU A 119 -3.52 -3.19 -6.37
N VAL A 120 -4.65 -3.70 -6.82
CA VAL A 120 -5.95 -3.02 -6.65
C VAL A 120 -6.33 -2.91 -5.17
N GLN A 121 -6.19 -4.00 -4.41
CA GLN A 121 -6.46 -4.01 -2.97
C GLN A 121 -5.56 -3.02 -2.22
N GLY A 122 -4.27 -3.01 -2.53
CA GLY A 122 -3.31 -2.10 -1.95
C GLY A 122 -3.62 -0.64 -2.26
N ALA A 123 -4.00 -0.35 -3.50
CA ALA A 123 -4.43 0.99 -3.90
C ALA A 123 -5.65 1.46 -3.09
N ILE A 124 -6.66 0.60 -2.97
CA ILE A 124 -7.87 0.91 -2.17
C ILE A 124 -7.50 1.09 -0.69
N GLY A 125 -6.74 0.18 -0.12
CA GLY A 125 -6.31 0.24 1.28
C GLY A 125 -5.50 1.50 1.59
N GLY A 126 -4.54 1.83 0.74
CA GLY A 126 -3.72 3.03 0.87
C GLY A 126 -4.52 4.31 0.73
N ALA A 127 -5.45 4.37 -0.23
CA ALA A 127 -6.34 5.51 -0.40
C ALA A 127 -7.24 5.72 0.82
N ILE A 128 -7.86 4.65 1.32
CA ILE A 128 -8.74 4.70 2.49
C ILE A 128 -7.95 5.12 3.74
N GLY A 129 -6.79 4.52 4.00
CA GLY A 129 -5.95 4.85 5.14
C GLY A 129 -5.50 6.30 5.13
N ALA A 130 -5.08 6.80 3.97
CA ALA A 130 -4.67 8.18 3.82
C ALA A 130 -5.85 9.15 3.94
N ALA A 131 -6.94 8.91 3.23
CA ALA A 131 -8.12 9.78 3.22
C ALA A 131 -8.80 9.86 4.59
N ALA A 132 -8.98 8.71 5.26
CA ALA A 132 -9.60 8.66 6.58
C ALA A 132 -8.78 9.41 7.62
N TRP A 133 -7.47 9.21 7.64
CA TRP A 133 -6.60 9.90 8.58
C TRP A 133 -6.51 11.39 8.32
N TYR A 134 -6.42 11.78 7.05
CA TYR A 134 -6.45 13.18 6.66
C TYR A 134 -7.75 13.87 7.05
N ALA A 135 -8.89 13.23 6.79
CA ALA A 135 -10.20 13.76 7.17
C ALA A 135 -10.35 13.90 8.68
N TYR A 136 -9.82 12.95 9.44
CA TYR A 136 -9.78 13.03 10.91
C TYR A 136 -8.91 14.20 11.39
N LYS A 137 -7.69 14.33 10.89
CA LYS A 137 -6.74 15.38 11.29
C LYS A 137 -7.17 16.78 10.87
N SER A 138 -7.84 16.90 9.73
CA SER A 138 -8.35 18.21 9.25
C SER A 138 -9.71 18.61 9.83
N GLY A 139 -10.26 17.80 10.73
CA GLY A 139 -11.54 18.10 11.38
C GLY A 139 -12.78 17.91 10.50
N MET A 140 -12.64 17.24 9.37
CA MET A 140 -13.77 16.87 8.49
C MET A 140 -14.68 15.84 9.14
N ILE A 141 -14.11 14.98 10.00
CA ILE A 141 -14.85 14.00 10.80
C ILE A 141 -14.80 14.48 12.25
N LYS A 142 -15.94 14.90 12.77
CA LYS A 142 -16.09 15.21 14.19
C LYS A 142 -16.38 13.90 14.92
N THR A 143 -15.41 13.42 15.67
CA THR A 143 -15.69 12.43 16.73
C THR A 143 -16.35 13.20 17.87
N GLY A 144 -17.65 13.14 17.89
CA GLY A 144 -18.45 13.72 18.96
C GLY A 144 -18.27 12.99 20.28
#